data_6bdc2f5d96f3dff4aef6bb76ba2956f5
#
_entry.id   6bdc2f5d96f3dff4aef6bb76ba2956f5
#
_cell.length_a   1.000
_cell.length_b   1.000
_cell.length_c   1.000
_cell.angle_alpha   90.00
_cell.angle_beta   90.00
_cell.angle_gamma   90.00
#
_symmetry.space_group_name_H-M   'P 1'
#
loop_
_entity.id
_entity.type
_entity.pdbx_description
1 polymer ?
#
loop_
_entity_poly.entity_id
_entity_poly.type
_entity_poly.pdbx_seq_one_letter_code
_entity_poly.pdbx_strand_id
1 'polypeptide(L)'
;MKVALLTPTFSAYSGIDRLVAQEAEEHLAQGDEVTIFALHATMNSRAKIVELGMPRSPTLERLYRLFFFLDFQKLKKAAAMLKGYDKVISFFYPMNLIASRAKKLYGARYVYYNPGVADARLFSGLHEKISIWLFRLFTRMSMKNADEIICISKFLRDELKRETGRDSAVKYPKIGKKRFRIGINGAAVRKKHGLGSAPVLLFVGRVSPHKGVDLLLKAFRLVKEKFPDAKLIIVGKQTFGGYMKKLKSMADSSVEFVGFVREDELPQYYAACSLYVTCTLWEGFDIPVVEAQACGKRVVAFDVGAHREIVKKGALVEPGNVGKFAQAVIRLLG
;
A
#
# COMPACT_ATOMS: atom_id res chain seq x y z
N MET A 1 14.47 7.64 -23.58
CA MET A 1 15.48 7.63 -22.48
C MET A 1 15.65 6.21 -21.97
N LYS A 2 16.76 5.93 -21.29
CA LYS A 2 16.97 4.67 -20.58
C LYS A 2 16.65 4.85 -19.09
N VAL A 3 15.59 4.19 -18.62
CA VAL A 3 15.02 4.41 -17.28
C VAL A 3 15.14 3.15 -16.43
N ALA A 4 15.69 3.29 -15.22
CA ALA A 4 15.73 2.23 -14.23
C ALA A 4 14.73 2.50 -13.11
N LEU A 5 13.87 1.52 -12.81
CA LEU A 5 12.96 1.54 -11.67
C LEU A 5 13.48 0.59 -10.60
N LEU A 6 13.74 1.07 -9.40
CA LEU A 6 14.32 0.30 -8.32
C LEU A 6 13.31 0.10 -7.19
N THR A 7 12.97 -1.16 -6.90
CA THR A 7 12.04 -1.54 -5.83
C THR A 7 12.58 -2.70 -5.01
N PRO A 8 12.35 -2.77 -3.69
CA PRO A 8 12.79 -3.92 -2.90
C PRO A 8 12.13 -5.23 -3.34
N THR A 9 10.84 -5.18 -3.66
CA THR A 9 10.07 -6.32 -4.17
C THR A 9 9.30 -5.90 -5.42
N PHE A 10 8.99 -6.86 -6.30
CA PHE A 10 8.08 -6.65 -7.42
C PHE A 10 7.11 -7.83 -7.49
N SER A 11 5.96 -7.67 -6.83
CA SER A 11 4.98 -8.73 -6.60
C SER A 11 3.54 -8.21 -6.73
N ALA A 12 2.58 -9.09 -6.95
CA ALA A 12 1.16 -8.73 -7.03
C ALA A 12 0.53 -8.34 -5.67
N TYR A 13 1.29 -8.45 -4.56
CA TYR A 13 0.74 -8.32 -3.20
C TYR A 13 0.85 -6.91 -2.60
N SER A 14 1.54 -5.97 -3.26
CA SER A 14 1.85 -4.67 -2.70
C SER A 14 1.29 -3.54 -3.57
N GLY A 15 0.65 -2.54 -2.93
CA GLY A 15 0.25 -1.32 -3.62
C GLY A 15 1.42 -0.55 -4.24
N ILE A 16 2.62 -0.70 -3.66
CA ILE A 16 3.84 -0.05 -4.18
C ILE A 16 4.31 -0.74 -5.46
N ASP A 17 4.24 -2.07 -5.50
CA ASP A 17 4.63 -2.82 -6.70
C ASP A 17 3.70 -2.47 -7.88
N ARG A 18 2.43 -2.16 -7.58
CA ARG A 18 1.50 -1.60 -8.58
C ARG A 18 1.92 -0.21 -9.07
N LEU A 19 2.45 0.64 -8.18
CA LEU A 19 2.99 1.95 -8.59
C LEU A 19 4.22 1.79 -9.49
N VAL A 20 5.10 0.84 -9.16
CA VAL A 20 6.27 0.51 -10.00
C VAL A 20 5.84 0.05 -11.38
N ALA A 21 4.86 -0.88 -11.43
CA ALA A 21 4.32 -1.38 -12.71
C ALA A 21 3.68 -0.25 -13.53
N GLN A 22 2.95 0.63 -12.87
CA GLN A 22 2.31 1.79 -13.50
C GLN A 22 3.33 2.77 -14.05
N GLU A 23 4.38 3.08 -13.30
CA GLU A 23 5.46 3.96 -13.72
C GLU A 23 6.23 3.33 -14.91
N ALA A 24 6.42 2.00 -14.89
CA ALA A 24 7.01 1.28 -16.02
C ALA A 24 6.18 1.41 -17.29
N GLU A 25 4.87 1.18 -17.21
CA GLU A 25 3.96 1.30 -18.38
C GLU A 25 3.89 2.75 -18.90
N GLU A 26 3.93 3.76 -18.03
CA GLU A 26 3.94 5.16 -18.43
C GLU A 26 5.20 5.51 -19.23
N HIS A 27 6.37 5.07 -18.79
CA HIS A 27 7.64 5.28 -19.49
C HIS A 27 7.72 4.48 -20.81
N LEU A 28 7.27 3.22 -20.80
CA LEU A 28 7.18 2.41 -22.04
C LEU A 28 6.27 3.05 -23.08
N ALA A 29 5.14 3.65 -22.64
CA ALA A 29 4.21 4.36 -23.53
C ALA A 29 4.82 5.65 -24.14
N GLN A 30 5.84 6.22 -23.49
CA GLN A 30 6.61 7.37 -23.98
C GLN A 30 7.77 6.97 -24.92
N GLY A 31 7.95 5.64 -25.16
CA GLY A 31 9.04 5.11 -25.97
C GLY A 31 10.38 4.98 -25.23
N ASP A 32 10.37 5.02 -23.89
CA ASP A 32 11.57 4.83 -23.08
C ASP A 32 11.95 3.33 -23.00
N GLU A 33 13.25 3.03 -22.89
CA GLU A 33 13.76 1.72 -22.52
C GLU A 33 13.70 1.56 -21.00
N VAL A 34 12.85 0.66 -20.49
CA VAL A 34 12.59 0.52 -19.07
C VAL A 34 13.13 -0.80 -18.52
N THR A 35 13.88 -0.72 -17.41
CA THR A 35 14.30 -1.90 -16.64
C THR A 35 13.89 -1.75 -15.18
N ILE A 36 13.24 -2.78 -14.63
CA ILE A 36 12.88 -2.89 -13.22
C ILE A 36 13.95 -3.71 -12.50
N PHE A 37 14.61 -3.11 -11.52
CA PHE A 37 15.56 -3.78 -10.64
C PHE A 37 14.87 -4.05 -9.30
N ALA A 38 14.80 -5.32 -8.89
CA ALA A 38 14.21 -5.73 -7.62
C ALA A 38 15.14 -6.66 -6.86
N LEU A 39 15.09 -6.65 -5.52
CA LEU A 39 15.77 -7.69 -4.73
C LEU A 39 15.09 -9.04 -4.90
N HIS A 40 13.75 -9.03 -5.07
CA HIS A 40 12.96 -10.21 -5.38
C HIS A 40 11.77 -9.84 -6.27
N ALA A 41 11.54 -10.61 -7.36
CA ALA A 41 10.47 -10.39 -8.31
C ALA A 41 9.65 -11.66 -8.53
N THR A 42 8.32 -11.53 -8.47
CA THR A 42 7.36 -12.62 -8.75
C THR A 42 6.24 -12.19 -9.72
N MET A 43 6.23 -10.91 -10.12
CA MET A 43 5.26 -10.36 -11.06
C MET A 43 5.92 -10.17 -12.42
N ASN A 44 5.19 -10.44 -13.50
CA ASN A 44 5.62 -10.16 -14.87
C ASN A 44 5.38 -8.69 -15.24
N SER A 45 6.18 -8.18 -16.18
CA SER A 45 6.05 -6.86 -16.77
C SER A 45 6.48 -6.90 -18.24
N ARG A 46 6.03 -5.91 -19.03
CA ARG A 46 6.58 -5.65 -20.37
C ARG A 46 7.99 -5.06 -20.30
N ALA A 47 8.32 -4.38 -19.20
CA ALA A 47 9.68 -3.92 -18.94
C ALA A 47 10.60 -5.11 -18.61
N LYS A 48 11.89 -4.98 -18.94
CA LYS A 48 12.92 -5.93 -18.50
C LYS A 48 12.98 -5.98 -16.97
N ILE A 49 13.05 -7.19 -16.38
CA ILE A 49 13.20 -7.37 -14.96
C ILE A 49 14.59 -7.92 -14.64
N VAL A 50 15.26 -7.32 -13.65
CA VAL A 50 16.55 -7.76 -13.14
C VAL A 50 16.40 -8.02 -11.65
N GLU A 51 16.52 -9.29 -11.26
CA GLU A 51 16.49 -9.70 -9.85
C GLU A 51 17.92 -9.67 -9.28
N LEU A 52 18.09 -8.91 -8.19
CA LEU A 52 19.38 -8.75 -7.52
C LEU A 52 19.64 -9.83 -6.44
N GLY A 53 18.57 -10.52 -6.04
CA GLY A 53 18.57 -11.57 -5.03
C GLY A 53 18.57 -11.06 -3.60
N MET A 54 17.80 -11.76 -2.73
CA MET A 54 17.79 -11.60 -1.28
C MET A 54 17.40 -12.92 -0.61
N PRO A 55 17.63 -13.08 0.71
CA PRO A 55 17.14 -14.25 1.44
C PRO A 55 15.62 -14.42 1.32
N ARG A 56 15.14 -15.66 1.20
CA ARG A 56 13.70 -15.96 1.01
C ARG A 56 12.93 -16.17 2.32
N SER A 57 13.60 -16.29 3.46
CA SER A 57 12.94 -16.37 4.77
C SER A 57 12.38 -15.01 5.17
N PRO A 58 11.10 -14.88 5.58
CA PRO A 58 10.48 -13.58 5.92
C PRO A 58 11.26 -12.78 6.98
N THR A 59 11.85 -13.45 7.96
CA THR A 59 12.66 -12.80 9.01
C THR A 59 14.00 -12.33 8.45
N LEU A 60 14.71 -13.20 7.72
CA LEU A 60 15.99 -12.85 7.09
C LEU A 60 15.82 -11.78 6.02
N GLU A 61 14.74 -11.81 5.25
CA GLU A 61 14.41 -10.74 4.28
C GLU A 61 14.33 -9.37 4.95
N ARG A 62 13.60 -9.27 6.08
CA ARG A 62 13.43 -8.01 6.81
C ARG A 62 14.77 -7.49 7.34
N LEU A 63 15.57 -8.36 7.95
CA LEU A 63 16.89 -8.03 8.46
C LEU A 63 17.84 -7.64 7.32
N TYR A 64 17.87 -8.42 6.24
CA TYR A 64 18.69 -8.15 5.08
C TYR A 64 18.37 -6.78 4.45
N ARG A 65 17.09 -6.48 4.27
CA ARG A 65 16.67 -5.17 3.75
C ARG A 65 17.08 -4.03 4.68
N LEU A 66 16.96 -4.22 6.00
CA LEU A 66 17.34 -3.19 6.97
C LEU A 66 18.84 -2.91 6.96
N PHE A 67 19.66 -3.97 6.88
CA PHE A 67 21.12 -3.89 6.92
C PHE A 67 21.79 -4.02 5.54
N PHE A 68 21.04 -3.79 4.46
CA PHE A 68 21.56 -3.90 3.09
C PHE A 68 22.81 -3.04 2.84
N PHE A 69 22.96 -1.93 3.55
CA PHE A 69 24.14 -1.07 3.45
C PHE A 69 25.44 -1.77 3.82
N LEU A 70 25.40 -2.92 4.50
CA LEU A 70 26.57 -3.76 4.82
C LEU A 70 26.96 -4.67 3.65
N ASP A 71 26.08 -4.91 2.69
CA ASP A 71 26.37 -5.67 1.47
C ASP A 71 27.00 -4.77 0.40
N PHE A 72 28.25 -4.32 0.69
CA PHE A 72 28.98 -3.41 -0.19
C PHE A 72 29.22 -3.98 -1.59
N GLN A 73 29.39 -5.31 -1.70
CA GLN A 73 29.63 -5.95 -2.99
C GLN A 73 28.38 -5.88 -3.86
N LYS A 74 27.21 -6.23 -3.32
CA LYS A 74 25.95 -6.13 -4.04
C LYS A 74 25.59 -4.69 -4.38
N LEU A 75 25.78 -3.76 -3.43
CA LEU A 75 25.57 -2.34 -3.67
C LEU A 75 26.44 -1.81 -4.81
N LYS A 76 27.73 -2.20 -4.84
CA LYS A 76 28.66 -1.83 -5.93
C LYS A 76 28.24 -2.44 -7.26
N LYS A 77 27.94 -3.74 -7.29
CA LYS A 77 27.49 -4.45 -8.51
C LYS A 77 26.18 -3.87 -9.05
N ALA A 78 25.18 -3.68 -8.18
CA ALA A 78 23.89 -3.13 -8.59
C ALA A 78 24.01 -1.69 -9.13
N ALA A 79 24.83 -0.84 -8.48
CA ALA A 79 25.08 0.50 -8.99
C ALA A 79 25.82 0.48 -10.35
N ALA A 80 26.77 -0.46 -10.55
CA ALA A 80 27.48 -0.60 -11.82
C ALA A 80 26.54 -1.00 -12.98
N MET A 81 25.48 -1.78 -12.71
CA MET A 81 24.47 -2.15 -13.70
C MET A 81 23.66 -0.93 -14.20
N LEU A 82 23.70 0.18 -13.45
CA LEU A 82 23.00 1.43 -13.80
C LEU A 82 23.86 2.39 -14.65
N LYS A 83 25.06 1.99 -15.04
CA LYS A 83 25.89 2.77 -15.97
C LYS A 83 25.17 2.92 -17.31
N GLY A 84 25.04 4.15 -17.79
CA GLY A 84 24.36 4.48 -19.06
C GLY A 84 22.84 4.58 -18.95
N TYR A 85 22.29 4.57 -17.73
CA TYR A 85 20.88 4.96 -17.52
C TYR A 85 20.80 6.47 -17.34
N ASP A 86 19.84 7.10 -18.06
CA ASP A 86 19.59 8.54 -17.98
C ASP A 86 18.88 8.91 -16.69
N LYS A 87 17.90 8.06 -16.27
CA LYS A 87 17.04 8.29 -15.11
C LYS A 87 16.94 7.04 -14.25
N VAL A 88 17.10 7.22 -12.94
CA VAL A 88 16.96 6.16 -11.92
C VAL A 88 15.89 6.59 -10.93
N ILE A 89 14.79 5.85 -10.87
CA ILE A 89 13.67 6.09 -9.96
C ILE A 89 13.70 5.02 -8.87
N SER A 90 13.82 5.42 -7.61
CA SER A 90 13.75 4.47 -6.49
C SER A 90 12.52 4.68 -5.62
N PHE A 91 11.88 3.59 -5.21
CA PHE A 91 10.62 3.63 -4.46
C PHE A 91 10.81 3.44 -2.95
N PHE A 92 11.89 2.88 -2.49
CA PHE A 92 12.14 2.66 -1.07
C PHE A 92 13.61 2.39 -0.77
N TYR A 93 13.96 2.54 0.51
CA TYR A 93 15.13 1.90 1.08
C TYR A 93 14.99 0.35 0.99
N PRO A 94 16.02 -0.41 0.61
CA PRO A 94 17.42 0.03 0.44
C PRO A 94 17.76 0.49 -1.00
N MET A 95 16.82 0.49 -1.93
CA MET A 95 17.07 0.80 -3.34
C MET A 95 17.56 2.24 -3.55
N ASN A 96 17.20 3.15 -2.64
CA ASN A 96 17.70 4.52 -2.61
C ASN A 96 19.22 4.59 -2.52
N LEU A 97 19.87 3.64 -1.83
CA LEU A 97 21.33 3.57 -1.73
C LEU A 97 21.97 3.30 -3.08
N ILE A 98 21.36 2.39 -3.85
CA ILE A 98 21.80 2.04 -5.20
C ILE A 98 21.63 3.24 -6.14
N ALA A 99 20.47 3.90 -6.11
CA ALA A 99 20.19 5.09 -6.91
C ALA A 99 21.14 6.25 -6.58
N SER A 100 21.33 6.53 -5.28
CA SER A 100 22.24 7.54 -4.79
C SER A 100 23.69 7.30 -5.24
N ARG A 101 24.13 6.02 -5.23
CA ARG A 101 25.47 5.64 -5.67
C ARG A 101 25.60 5.75 -7.20
N ALA A 102 24.59 5.32 -7.97
CA ALA A 102 24.58 5.45 -9.43
C ALA A 102 24.68 6.92 -9.86
N LYS A 103 23.93 7.82 -9.21
CA LYS A 103 24.06 9.26 -9.44
C LYS A 103 25.50 9.75 -9.22
N LYS A 104 26.12 9.39 -8.09
CA LYS A 104 27.49 9.82 -7.76
C LYS A 104 28.54 9.30 -8.74
N LEU A 105 28.36 8.07 -9.25
CA LEU A 105 29.36 7.43 -10.10
C LEU A 105 29.17 7.72 -11.60
N TYR A 106 27.93 7.88 -12.04
CA TYR A 106 27.59 7.91 -13.48
C TYR A 106 26.77 9.11 -13.90
N GLY A 107 26.41 10.02 -12.96
CA GLY A 107 25.65 11.22 -13.28
C GLY A 107 24.17 10.99 -13.61
N ALA A 108 23.63 9.77 -13.39
CA ALA A 108 22.24 9.47 -13.64
C ALA A 108 21.31 10.37 -12.81
N ARG A 109 20.21 10.90 -13.42
CA ARG A 109 19.21 11.67 -12.69
C ARG A 109 18.50 10.77 -11.69
N TYR A 110 18.67 11.05 -10.40
CA TYR A 110 18.06 10.29 -9.31
C TYR A 110 16.73 10.90 -8.87
N VAL A 111 15.64 10.15 -9.05
CA VAL A 111 14.29 10.49 -8.57
C VAL A 111 13.91 9.56 -7.42
N TYR A 112 13.53 10.14 -6.28
CA TYR A 112 12.96 9.38 -5.17
C TYR A 112 11.45 9.44 -5.23
N TYR A 113 10.80 8.28 -5.36
CA TYR A 113 9.36 8.14 -5.28
C TYR A 113 8.97 7.78 -3.85
N ASN A 114 8.25 8.69 -3.16
CA ASN A 114 7.91 8.57 -1.75
C ASN A 114 6.49 8.03 -1.55
N PRO A 115 6.31 6.72 -1.29
CA PRO A 115 5.01 6.14 -0.97
C PRO A 115 4.67 6.24 0.52
N GLY A 116 5.54 6.84 1.33
CA GLY A 116 5.38 6.99 2.77
C GLY A 116 5.76 5.76 3.58
N VAL A 117 6.05 5.98 4.85
CA VAL A 117 6.36 4.93 5.84
C VAL A 117 5.54 5.21 7.10
N ALA A 118 4.75 4.24 7.53
CA ALA A 118 3.91 4.36 8.73
C ALA A 118 4.73 4.73 9.97
N ASP A 119 4.10 5.44 10.92
CA ASP A 119 4.74 5.82 12.17
C ASP A 119 5.03 4.58 13.03
N ALA A 120 6.24 4.52 13.61
CA ALA A 120 6.66 3.43 14.48
C ALA A 120 5.78 3.27 15.73
N ARG A 121 5.14 4.35 16.19
CA ARG A 121 4.23 4.34 17.35
C ARG A 121 2.99 3.48 17.16
N LEU A 122 2.61 3.20 15.92
CA LEU A 122 1.44 2.38 15.57
C LEU A 122 1.68 0.86 15.72
N PHE A 123 2.88 0.46 16.10
CA PHE A 123 3.25 -0.94 16.32
C PHE A 123 3.46 -1.21 17.80
N SER A 124 3.06 -2.39 18.28
CA SER A 124 3.14 -2.76 19.69
C SER A 124 4.52 -3.30 20.09
N GLY A 125 5.17 -4.04 19.19
CA GLY A 125 6.45 -4.70 19.46
C GLY A 125 7.62 -3.72 19.44
N LEU A 126 8.50 -3.78 20.47
CA LEU A 126 9.70 -2.92 20.54
C LEU A 126 10.62 -3.11 19.32
N HIS A 127 10.83 -4.37 18.91
CA HIS A 127 11.64 -4.70 17.72
C HIS A 127 11.05 -4.13 16.44
N GLU A 128 9.71 -4.11 16.31
CA GLU A 128 9.02 -3.51 15.16
C GLU A 128 9.22 -1.99 15.14
N LYS A 129 9.06 -1.33 16.29
CA LYS A 129 9.28 0.11 16.43
C LYS A 129 10.69 0.51 16.04
N ILE A 130 11.70 -0.20 16.55
CA ILE A 130 13.10 0.05 16.22
C ILE A 130 13.36 -0.17 14.73
N SER A 131 12.86 -1.26 14.15
CA SER A 131 13.03 -1.57 12.73
C SER A 131 12.42 -0.49 11.83
N ILE A 132 11.22 -0.01 12.15
CA ILE A 132 10.56 1.05 11.38
C ILE A 132 11.28 2.38 11.54
N TRP A 133 11.74 2.71 12.76
CA TRP A 133 12.52 3.92 13.01
C TRP A 133 13.82 3.94 12.21
N LEU A 134 14.59 2.84 12.25
CA LEU A 134 15.81 2.67 11.45
C LEU A 134 15.52 2.77 9.95
N PHE A 135 14.44 2.14 9.49
CA PHE A 135 14.04 2.19 8.09
C PHE A 135 13.73 3.64 7.65
N ARG A 136 13.01 4.42 8.48
CA ARG A 136 12.76 5.86 8.21
C ARG A 136 14.07 6.65 8.19
N LEU A 137 14.97 6.41 9.15
CA LEU A 137 16.27 7.07 9.22
C LEU A 137 17.08 6.80 7.95
N PHE A 138 17.24 5.54 7.56
CA PHE A 138 18.01 5.17 6.38
C PHE A 138 17.36 5.66 5.08
N THR A 139 16.05 5.68 5.01
CA THR A 139 15.32 6.28 3.88
C THR A 139 15.66 7.77 3.77
N ARG A 140 15.58 8.53 4.87
CA ARG A 140 15.92 9.96 4.90
C ARG A 140 17.36 10.23 4.49
N MET A 141 18.29 9.44 4.99
CA MET A 141 19.72 9.59 4.65
C MET A 141 20.00 9.31 3.18
N SER A 142 19.37 8.28 2.62
CA SER A 142 19.63 7.84 1.25
C SER A 142 18.91 8.67 0.17
N MET A 143 17.85 9.42 0.54
CA MET A 143 17.16 10.31 -0.40
C MET A 143 17.74 11.74 -0.43
N LYS A 144 18.69 12.08 0.45
CA LYS A 144 19.23 13.45 0.56
C LYS A 144 19.74 14.02 -0.75
N ASN A 145 20.39 13.23 -1.57
CA ASN A 145 20.94 13.63 -2.86
C ASN A 145 20.05 13.29 -4.07
N ALA A 146 18.76 12.98 -3.85
CA ALA A 146 17.81 12.89 -4.97
C ALA A 146 17.69 14.25 -5.66
N ASP A 147 17.67 14.26 -6.99
CA ASP A 147 17.43 15.46 -7.80
C ASP A 147 15.98 15.92 -7.68
N GLU A 148 15.09 14.94 -7.60
CA GLU A 148 13.65 15.15 -7.53
C GLU A 148 13.04 14.19 -6.51
N ILE A 149 12.01 14.65 -5.80
CA ILE A 149 11.18 13.81 -4.95
C ILE A 149 9.74 13.90 -5.44
N ILE A 150 9.10 12.74 -5.58
CA ILE A 150 7.69 12.61 -5.96
C ILE A 150 6.94 11.95 -4.80
N CYS A 151 5.97 12.63 -4.21
CA CYS A 151 5.08 12.10 -3.18
C CYS A 151 3.76 11.62 -3.80
N ILE A 152 3.19 10.53 -3.27
CA ILE A 152 1.92 9.98 -3.77
C ILE A 152 0.67 10.69 -3.23
N SER A 153 0.84 11.70 -2.38
CA SER A 153 -0.23 12.54 -1.84
C SER A 153 0.29 13.89 -1.37
N LYS A 154 -0.60 14.87 -1.21
CA LYS A 154 -0.29 16.16 -0.57
C LYS A 154 0.09 15.95 0.90
N PHE A 155 -0.59 15.06 1.60
CA PHE A 155 -0.24 14.69 2.97
C PHE A 155 1.24 14.31 3.09
N LEU A 156 1.73 13.41 2.24
CA LEU A 156 3.14 12.98 2.26
C LEU A 156 4.10 14.09 1.83
N ARG A 157 3.72 14.97 0.89
CA ARG A 157 4.50 16.14 0.54
C ARG A 157 4.68 17.06 1.76
N ASP A 158 3.59 17.34 2.46
CA ASP A 158 3.60 18.25 3.60
C ASP A 158 4.32 17.64 4.81
N GLU A 159 4.20 16.31 5.01
CA GLU A 159 4.97 15.55 5.99
C GLU A 159 6.48 15.63 5.67
N LEU A 160 6.87 15.34 4.42
CA LEU A 160 8.26 15.43 3.96
C LEU A 160 8.84 16.82 4.16
N LYS A 161 8.11 17.85 3.76
CA LYS A 161 8.57 19.25 3.90
C LYS A 161 8.80 19.63 5.36
N ARG A 162 7.89 19.23 6.26
CA ARG A 162 8.05 19.47 7.71
C ARG A 162 9.26 18.73 8.30
N GLU A 163 9.51 17.49 7.84
CA GLU A 163 10.57 16.65 8.37
C GLU A 163 11.96 16.96 7.82
N THR A 164 12.06 17.43 6.58
CA THR A 164 13.35 17.54 5.87
C THR A 164 13.62 18.92 5.27
N GLY A 165 12.64 19.81 5.26
CA GLY A 165 12.71 21.10 4.56
C GLY A 165 12.65 21.00 3.02
N ARG A 166 12.61 19.78 2.44
CA ARG A 166 12.64 19.59 0.99
C ARG A 166 11.25 19.69 0.37
N ASP A 167 11.19 20.35 -0.77
CA ASP A 167 10.00 20.35 -1.63
C ASP A 167 9.92 19.04 -2.46
N SER A 168 8.70 18.69 -2.87
CA SER A 168 8.43 17.54 -3.73
C SER A 168 7.24 17.79 -4.63
N ALA A 169 7.24 17.14 -5.78
CA ALA A 169 6.07 17.04 -6.64
C ALA A 169 5.04 16.06 -6.03
N VAL A 170 3.76 16.22 -6.41
CA VAL A 170 2.71 15.26 -6.04
C VAL A 170 2.23 14.55 -7.30
N LYS A 171 2.32 13.21 -7.30
CA LYS A 171 1.78 12.35 -8.36
C LYS A 171 0.90 11.27 -7.74
N TYR A 172 -0.41 11.46 -7.84
CA TYR A 172 -1.37 10.49 -7.30
C TYR A 172 -1.31 9.16 -8.05
N PRO A 173 -1.41 8.02 -7.33
CA PRO A 173 -1.60 6.71 -7.95
C PRO A 173 -2.82 6.71 -8.87
N LYS A 174 -2.66 6.18 -10.06
CA LYS A 174 -3.78 5.98 -10.98
C LYS A 174 -4.42 4.63 -10.70
N ILE A 175 -5.74 4.57 -10.72
CA ILE A 175 -6.48 3.31 -10.71
C ILE A 175 -6.84 2.91 -12.14
N GLY A 176 -6.88 1.62 -12.39
CA GLY A 176 -7.30 1.09 -13.69
C GLY A 176 -8.78 1.36 -13.95
N LYS A 177 -9.15 2.50 -14.54
CA LYS A 177 -10.54 2.91 -14.79
C LYS A 177 -11.35 1.90 -15.60
N LYS A 178 -10.70 1.11 -16.47
CA LYS A 178 -11.36 0.02 -17.21
C LYS A 178 -11.74 -1.14 -16.28
N ARG A 179 -10.91 -1.38 -15.26
CA ARG A 179 -11.07 -2.50 -14.32
C ARG A 179 -11.98 -2.13 -13.14
N PHE A 180 -11.82 -0.94 -12.57
CA PHE A 180 -12.65 -0.45 -11.45
C PHE A 180 -13.62 0.59 -11.98
N ARG A 181 -14.90 0.22 -12.12
CA ARG A 181 -15.96 1.07 -12.65
C ARG A 181 -17.32 0.66 -12.10
N ILE A 182 -18.27 1.53 -12.22
CA ILE A 182 -19.69 1.24 -11.94
C ILE A 182 -20.20 0.19 -12.94
N GLY A 183 -21.13 -0.64 -12.51
CA GLY A 183 -21.76 -1.67 -13.36
C GLY A 183 -21.06 -3.03 -13.37
N ILE A 184 -20.00 -3.22 -12.56
CA ILE A 184 -19.40 -4.54 -12.35
C ILE A 184 -20.40 -5.41 -11.58
N ASN A 185 -20.54 -6.67 -12.01
CA ASN A 185 -21.41 -7.63 -11.34
C ASN A 185 -20.71 -8.30 -10.16
N GLY A 186 -21.25 -8.15 -8.96
CA GLY A 186 -20.77 -8.78 -7.72
C GLY A 186 -21.51 -10.07 -7.34
N ALA A 187 -22.46 -10.55 -8.16
CA ALA A 187 -23.31 -11.69 -7.80
C ALA A 187 -22.52 -12.99 -7.55
N ALA A 188 -21.46 -13.24 -8.31
CA ALA A 188 -20.61 -14.40 -8.13
C ALA A 188 -19.92 -14.38 -6.75
N VAL A 189 -19.43 -13.23 -6.29
CA VAL A 189 -18.85 -13.06 -4.96
C VAL A 189 -19.92 -13.24 -3.89
N ARG A 190 -21.10 -12.64 -4.06
CA ARG A 190 -22.20 -12.82 -3.09
C ARG A 190 -22.63 -14.29 -2.97
N LYS A 191 -22.71 -15.03 -4.07
CA LYS A 191 -23.00 -16.49 -4.08
C LYS A 191 -21.88 -17.27 -3.40
N LYS A 192 -20.61 -17.01 -3.77
CA LYS A 192 -19.42 -17.69 -3.24
C LYS A 192 -19.34 -17.63 -1.71
N HIS A 193 -19.69 -16.48 -1.13
CA HIS A 193 -19.58 -16.19 0.31
C HIS A 193 -20.94 -16.28 1.04
N GLY A 194 -21.99 -16.78 0.42
CA GLY A 194 -23.31 -16.96 1.05
C GLY A 194 -23.91 -15.66 1.59
N LEU A 195 -23.68 -14.51 0.90
CA LEU A 195 -24.07 -13.19 1.40
C LEU A 195 -25.54 -12.85 1.20
N GLY A 196 -26.28 -13.59 0.36
CA GLY A 196 -27.71 -13.34 0.08
C GLY A 196 -28.01 -11.87 -0.21
N SER A 197 -29.02 -11.31 0.46
CA SER A 197 -29.40 -9.88 0.43
C SER A 197 -28.78 -9.04 1.56
N ALA A 198 -28.00 -9.65 2.47
CA ALA A 198 -27.44 -8.99 3.64
C ALA A 198 -26.60 -7.76 3.28
N PRO A 199 -26.59 -6.70 4.13
CA PRO A 199 -25.63 -5.61 4.03
C PRO A 199 -24.20 -6.14 4.17
N VAL A 200 -23.31 -5.79 3.23
CA VAL A 200 -21.92 -6.26 3.23
C VAL A 200 -20.97 -5.09 3.39
N LEU A 201 -20.17 -5.13 4.44
CA LEU A 201 -19.03 -4.25 4.63
C LEU A 201 -17.78 -4.91 4.06
N LEU A 202 -16.97 -4.16 3.33
CA LEU A 202 -15.72 -4.66 2.72
C LEU A 202 -14.54 -3.85 3.21
N PHE A 203 -13.51 -4.56 3.69
CA PHE A 203 -12.16 -4.05 3.88
C PHE A 203 -11.20 -4.72 2.90
N VAL A 204 -10.32 -3.96 2.26
CA VAL A 204 -9.26 -4.47 1.39
C VAL A 204 -7.93 -3.87 1.82
N GLY A 205 -6.96 -4.73 2.14
CA GLY A 205 -5.63 -4.29 2.53
C GLY A 205 -4.86 -5.36 3.32
N ARG A 206 -3.57 -5.10 3.57
CA ARG A 206 -2.79 -6.00 4.43
C ARG A 206 -3.40 -6.05 5.84
N VAL A 207 -3.56 -7.25 6.38
CA VAL A 207 -4.02 -7.41 7.76
C VAL A 207 -2.84 -7.19 8.70
N SER A 208 -2.70 -5.97 9.19
CA SER A 208 -1.59 -5.51 10.05
C SER A 208 -2.08 -4.48 11.07
N PRO A 209 -1.39 -4.30 12.22
CA PRO A 209 -1.86 -3.44 13.31
C PRO A 209 -2.24 -2.02 12.88
N HIS A 210 -1.40 -1.36 12.07
CA HIS A 210 -1.67 0.02 11.60
C HIS A 210 -2.90 0.14 10.70
N LYS A 211 -3.42 -0.99 10.17
CA LYS A 211 -4.66 -1.01 9.38
C LYS A 211 -5.93 -1.07 10.26
N GLY A 212 -5.79 -1.23 11.58
CA GLY A 212 -6.88 -1.09 12.54
C GLY A 212 -8.02 -2.07 12.36
N VAL A 213 -7.74 -3.28 11.86
CA VAL A 213 -8.80 -4.30 11.64
C VAL A 213 -9.47 -4.71 12.96
N ASP A 214 -8.76 -4.65 14.08
CA ASP A 214 -9.33 -4.88 15.41
C ASP A 214 -10.32 -3.76 15.84
N LEU A 215 -10.05 -2.51 15.46
CA LEU A 215 -11.00 -1.40 15.64
C LEU A 215 -12.22 -1.57 14.72
N LEU A 216 -12.00 -2.03 13.49
CA LEU A 216 -13.08 -2.33 12.56
C LEU A 216 -14.00 -3.44 13.09
N LEU A 217 -13.44 -4.52 13.67
CA LEU A 217 -14.24 -5.58 14.31
C LEU A 217 -15.07 -5.07 15.49
N LYS A 218 -14.50 -4.18 16.32
CA LYS A 218 -15.25 -3.54 17.41
C LYS A 218 -16.41 -2.68 16.87
N ALA A 219 -16.16 -1.87 15.83
CA ALA A 219 -17.20 -1.06 15.20
C ALA A 219 -18.29 -1.93 14.56
N PHE A 220 -17.89 -3.03 13.91
CA PHE A 220 -18.82 -3.94 13.26
C PHE A 220 -19.78 -4.61 14.26
N ARG A 221 -19.35 -4.94 15.48
CA ARG A 221 -20.26 -5.44 16.52
C ARG A 221 -21.39 -4.45 16.81
N LEU A 222 -21.08 -3.15 16.90
CA LEU A 222 -22.10 -2.11 17.10
C LEU A 222 -23.03 -1.97 15.89
N VAL A 223 -22.48 -2.14 14.69
CA VAL A 223 -23.31 -2.15 13.44
C VAL A 223 -24.31 -3.30 13.47
N LYS A 224 -23.91 -4.48 13.95
CA LYS A 224 -24.78 -5.67 14.03
C LYS A 224 -25.95 -5.51 14.99
N GLU A 225 -25.89 -4.63 15.99
CA GLU A 225 -27.02 -4.32 16.87
C GLU A 225 -28.20 -3.71 16.07
N LYS A 226 -27.94 -3.01 14.95
CA LYS A 226 -28.94 -2.42 14.07
C LYS A 226 -29.19 -3.23 12.79
N PHE A 227 -28.18 -3.95 12.32
CA PHE A 227 -28.20 -4.79 11.13
C PHE A 227 -27.70 -6.20 11.48
N PRO A 228 -28.53 -7.06 12.15
CA PRO A 228 -28.11 -8.39 12.63
C PRO A 228 -27.53 -9.29 11.52
N ASP A 229 -28.06 -9.17 10.32
CA ASP A 229 -27.64 -9.96 9.14
C ASP A 229 -26.41 -9.41 8.44
N ALA A 230 -25.90 -8.25 8.85
CA ALA A 230 -24.71 -7.65 8.22
C ALA A 230 -23.52 -8.62 8.22
N LYS A 231 -22.75 -8.58 7.14
CA LYS A 231 -21.53 -9.37 6.94
C LYS A 231 -20.32 -8.44 6.76
N LEU A 232 -19.16 -8.87 7.27
CA LEU A 232 -17.89 -8.17 7.08
C LEU A 232 -16.92 -9.08 6.32
N ILE A 233 -16.51 -8.66 5.14
CA ILE A 233 -15.53 -9.34 4.31
C ILE A 233 -14.18 -8.62 4.42
N ILE A 234 -13.14 -9.33 4.81
CA ILE A 234 -11.78 -8.82 4.97
C ILE A 234 -10.88 -9.50 3.93
N VAL A 235 -10.49 -8.71 2.93
CA VAL A 235 -9.60 -9.15 1.84
C VAL A 235 -8.20 -8.65 2.06
N GLY A 236 -7.22 -9.53 1.97
CA GLY A 236 -5.81 -9.18 1.97
C GLY A 236 -4.90 -10.15 2.70
N LYS A 237 -3.59 -10.01 2.42
CA LYS A 237 -2.57 -10.89 2.99
C LYS A 237 -2.42 -10.68 4.51
N GLN A 238 -2.38 -11.77 5.23
CA GLN A 238 -2.07 -11.80 6.66
C GLN A 238 -0.55 -11.72 6.85
N THR A 239 -0.06 -10.71 7.57
CA THR A 239 1.38 -10.46 7.68
C THR A 239 1.95 -10.62 9.10
N PHE A 240 1.06 -10.70 10.11
CA PHE A 240 1.43 -10.80 11.53
C PHE A 240 0.61 -11.89 12.22
N GLY A 241 1.23 -13.05 12.49
CA GLY A 241 0.53 -14.22 13.03
C GLY A 241 -0.13 -13.97 14.40
N GLY A 242 0.54 -13.30 15.32
CA GLY A 242 -0.01 -12.95 16.64
C GLY A 242 -1.21 -11.99 16.53
N TYR A 243 -1.15 -11.01 15.66
CA TYR A 243 -2.27 -10.10 15.41
C TYR A 243 -3.46 -10.84 14.79
N MET A 244 -3.20 -11.75 13.86
CA MET A 244 -4.24 -12.56 13.23
C MET A 244 -4.95 -13.48 14.23
N LYS A 245 -4.21 -14.09 15.18
CA LYS A 245 -4.79 -14.88 16.27
C LYS A 245 -5.75 -14.03 17.12
N LYS A 246 -5.35 -12.81 17.48
CA LYS A 246 -6.21 -11.82 18.18
C LYS A 246 -7.47 -11.53 17.37
N LEU A 247 -7.35 -11.24 16.07
CA LEU A 247 -8.52 -10.91 15.24
C LEU A 247 -9.51 -12.05 15.15
N LYS A 248 -9.02 -13.29 14.97
CA LYS A 248 -9.88 -14.48 14.92
C LYS A 248 -10.64 -14.72 16.22
N SER A 249 -10.04 -14.42 17.39
CA SER A 249 -10.76 -14.52 18.69
C SER A 249 -11.79 -13.42 18.89
N MET A 250 -11.74 -12.33 18.13
CA MET A 250 -12.70 -11.23 18.17
C MET A 250 -13.86 -11.40 17.17
N ALA A 251 -13.65 -12.19 16.12
CA ALA A 251 -14.60 -12.39 15.03
C ALA A 251 -15.64 -13.47 15.37
N ASP A 252 -16.85 -13.28 14.86
CA ASP A 252 -17.90 -14.31 14.82
C ASP A 252 -18.13 -14.82 13.39
N SER A 253 -19.15 -15.66 13.18
CA SER A 253 -19.51 -16.23 11.87
C SER A 253 -19.97 -15.22 10.82
N SER A 254 -20.19 -13.96 11.20
CA SER A 254 -20.55 -12.88 10.27
C SER A 254 -19.31 -12.18 9.68
N VAL A 255 -18.11 -12.53 10.13
CA VAL A 255 -16.83 -11.98 9.65
C VAL A 255 -16.06 -13.03 8.87
N GLU A 256 -15.69 -12.71 7.65
CA GLU A 256 -14.90 -13.61 6.81
C GLU A 256 -13.55 -13.02 6.44
N PHE A 257 -12.47 -13.74 6.75
CA PHE A 257 -11.10 -13.43 6.35
C PHE A 257 -10.76 -14.21 5.07
N VAL A 258 -11.00 -13.60 3.91
CA VAL A 258 -10.85 -14.24 2.60
C VAL A 258 -9.38 -14.51 2.24
N GLY A 259 -8.45 -13.76 2.84
CA GLY A 259 -7.07 -13.81 2.43
C GLY A 259 -6.78 -12.99 1.16
N PHE A 260 -5.74 -13.37 0.42
CA PHE A 260 -5.40 -12.69 -0.83
C PHE A 260 -6.40 -13.03 -1.94
N VAL A 261 -6.88 -12.01 -2.61
CA VAL A 261 -7.72 -12.11 -3.80
C VAL A 261 -6.94 -11.60 -5.00
N ARG A 262 -7.03 -12.31 -6.12
CA ARG A 262 -6.39 -11.91 -7.38
C ARG A 262 -6.90 -10.54 -7.83
N GLU A 263 -6.05 -9.79 -8.50
CA GLU A 263 -6.39 -8.43 -8.93
C GLU A 263 -7.55 -8.35 -9.92
N ASP A 264 -7.73 -9.39 -10.75
CA ASP A 264 -8.84 -9.48 -11.72
C ASP A 264 -10.19 -9.81 -11.06
N GLU A 265 -10.19 -10.46 -9.89
CA GLU A 265 -11.39 -10.75 -9.11
C GLU A 265 -11.78 -9.59 -8.16
N LEU A 266 -10.81 -8.77 -7.75
CA LEU A 266 -11.01 -7.72 -6.74
C LEU A 266 -12.15 -6.74 -7.05
N PRO A 267 -12.37 -6.30 -8.32
CA PRO A 267 -13.50 -5.43 -8.66
C PRO A 267 -14.87 -6.03 -8.32
N GLN A 268 -15.01 -7.36 -8.38
CA GLN A 268 -16.25 -8.05 -8.04
C GLN A 268 -16.53 -7.99 -6.52
N TYR A 269 -15.49 -7.99 -5.68
CA TYR A 269 -15.64 -7.79 -4.23
C TYR A 269 -16.13 -6.37 -3.92
N TYR A 270 -15.58 -5.35 -4.58
CA TYR A 270 -16.12 -4.00 -4.45
C TYR A 270 -17.57 -3.92 -4.94
N ALA A 271 -17.90 -4.56 -6.06
CA ALA A 271 -19.26 -4.58 -6.58
C ALA A 271 -20.25 -5.26 -5.62
N ALA A 272 -19.82 -6.35 -4.94
CA ALA A 272 -20.64 -7.13 -4.01
C ALA A 272 -20.95 -6.42 -2.69
N CYS A 273 -20.12 -5.46 -2.25
CA CYS A 273 -20.32 -4.78 -0.97
C CYS A 273 -21.36 -3.66 -1.03
N SER A 274 -21.94 -3.35 0.11
CA SER A 274 -22.81 -2.18 0.34
C SER A 274 -21.98 -0.93 0.62
N LEU A 275 -20.94 -1.08 1.49
CA LEU A 275 -20.01 -0.01 1.87
C LEU A 275 -18.58 -0.55 1.91
N TYR A 276 -17.63 0.31 1.55
CA TYR A 276 -16.22 0.09 1.84
C TYR A 276 -15.88 0.73 3.19
N VAL A 277 -15.14 0.01 4.03
CA VAL A 277 -14.82 0.45 5.39
C VAL A 277 -13.34 0.27 5.71
N THR A 278 -12.72 1.26 6.35
CA THR A 278 -11.32 1.17 6.79
C THR A 278 -11.07 1.95 8.06
N CYS A 279 -10.56 1.29 9.09
CA CYS A 279 -10.14 1.88 10.37
C CYS A 279 -8.61 2.07 10.42
N THR A 280 -7.96 2.26 9.26
CA THR A 280 -6.50 2.47 9.23
C THR A 280 -6.10 3.69 10.07
N LEU A 281 -4.97 3.56 10.78
CA LEU A 281 -4.44 4.60 11.67
C LEU A 281 -3.36 5.47 11.02
N TRP A 282 -2.89 5.07 9.86
CA TRP A 282 -1.97 5.85 9.03
C TRP A 282 -2.04 5.39 7.57
N GLU A 283 -2.06 6.34 6.64
CA GLU A 283 -2.13 6.01 5.22
C GLU A 283 -1.49 7.09 4.34
N GLY A 284 -0.58 6.65 3.48
CA GLY A 284 0.05 7.54 2.49
C GLY A 284 -0.87 7.91 1.34
N PHE A 285 -1.77 6.99 0.93
CA PHE A 285 -2.76 7.27 -0.12
C PHE A 285 -4.05 6.45 0.03
N ASP A 286 -3.98 5.13 0.29
CA ASP A 286 -5.09 4.16 0.34
C ASP A 286 -5.76 3.92 -1.03
N ILE A 287 -5.06 3.24 -1.93
CA ILE A 287 -5.57 2.85 -3.26
C ILE A 287 -6.94 2.15 -3.18
N PRO A 288 -7.21 1.19 -2.25
CA PRO A 288 -8.52 0.56 -2.06
C PRO A 288 -9.69 1.52 -1.86
N VAL A 289 -9.50 2.65 -1.19
CA VAL A 289 -10.54 3.69 -1.05
C VAL A 289 -10.94 4.26 -2.40
N VAL A 290 -9.95 4.54 -3.25
CA VAL A 290 -10.20 5.11 -4.59
C VAL A 290 -10.83 4.06 -5.51
N GLU A 291 -10.40 2.80 -5.42
CA GLU A 291 -10.97 1.66 -6.15
C GLU A 291 -12.45 1.44 -5.79
N ALA A 292 -12.78 1.47 -4.49
CA ALA A 292 -14.16 1.35 -4.00
C ALA A 292 -15.07 2.44 -4.57
N GLN A 293 -14.61 3.70 -4.52
CA GLN A 293 -15.37 4.84 -5.05
C GLN A 293 -15.53 4.78 -6.58
N ALA A 294 -14.51 4.27 -7.30
CA ALA A 294 -14.61 4.05 -8.74
C ALA A 294 -15.64 2.96 -9.08
N CYS A 295 -15.81 1.96 -8.21
CA CYS A 295 -16.88 0.96 -8.30
C CYS A 295 -18.24 1.48 -7.77
N GLY A 296 -18.38 2.79 -7.50
CA GLY A 296 -19.60 3.43 -7.05
C GLY A 296 -19.92 3.28 -5.57
N LYS A 297 -18.97 2.78 -4.74
CA LYS A 297 -19.23 2.54 -3.33
C LYS A 297 -18.95 3.76 -2.47
N ARG A 298 -19.82 4.00 -1.47
CA ARG A 298 -19.55 4.94 -0.39
C ARG A 298 -18.51 4.35 0.56
N VAL A 299 -17.73 5.23 1.19
CA VAL A 299 -16.59 4.87 2.05
C VAL A 299 -16.83 5.40 3.46
N VAL A 300 -16.55 4.59 4.49
CA VAL A 300 -16.35 5.07 5.85
C VAL A 300 -14.91 4.82 6.23
N ALA A 301 -14.19 5.85 6.59
CA ALA A 301 -12.77 5.79 6.93
C ALA A 301 -12.43 6.66 8.15
N PHE A 302 -11.36 6.32 8.87
CA PHE A 302 -10.79 7.28 9.81
C PHE A 302 -10.15 8.45 9.05
N ASP A 303 -10.21 9.63 9.65
CA ASP A 303 -9.65 10.88 9.11
C ASP A 303 -8.14 10.94 9.38
N VAL A 304 -7.38 10.15 8.60
CA VAL A 304 -5.92 10.03 8.72
C VAL A 304 -5.24 10.16 7.36
N GLY A 305 -4.02 10.68 7.39
CA GLY A 305 -3.16 10.70 6.20
C GLY A 305 -3.84 11.37 5.00
N ALA A 306 -3.80 10.67 3.87
CA ALA A 306 -4.37 11.17 2.62
C ALA A 306 -5.91 10.98 2.51
N HIS A 307 -6.61 10.44 3.51
CA HIS A 307 -8.06 10.20 3.41
C HIS A 307 -8.84 11.47 3.11
N ARG A 308 -8.46 12.65 3.70
CA ARG A 308 -9.09 13.95 3.37
C ARG A 308 -8.98 14.31 1.89
N GLU A 309 -7.93 13.83 1.23
CA GLU A 309 -7.70 14.13 -0.19
C GLU A 309 -8.51 13.24 -1.11
N ILE A 310 -8.75 11.98 -0.69
CA ILE A 310 -9.26 10.93 -1.58
C ILE A 310 -10.68 10.47 -1.28
N VAL A 311 -11.20 10.61 -0.06
CA VAL A 311 -12.59 10.27 0.26
C VAL A 311 -13.51 11.38 -0.24
N LYS A 312 -14.22 11.12 -1.35
CA LYS A 312 -15.14 12.06 -1.99
C LYS A 312 -16.62 11.69 -1.77
N LYS A 313 -16.89 10.39 -1.51
CA LYS A 313 -18.23 9.85 -1.30
C LYS A 313 -18.24 9.00 -0.05
N GLY A 314 -18.81 9.51 1.06
CA GLY A 314 -18.87 8.77 2.31
C GLY A 314 -18.68 9.62 3.54
N ALA A 315 -18.00 9.08 4.55
CA ALA A 315 -17.75 9.76 5.82
C ALA A 315 -16.31 9.56 6.30
N LEU A 316 -15.73 10.63 6.82
CA LEU A 316 -14.49 10.61 7.60
C LEU A 316 -14.83 10.73 9.08
N VAL A 317 -14.19 9.91 9.90
CA VAL A 317 -14.42 9.81 11.33
C VAL A 317 -13.11 9.98 12.08
N GLU A 318 -13.17 10.63 13.22
CA GLU A 318 -12.02 10.81 14.13
C GLU A 318 -11.29 9.48 14.40
N PRO A 319 -9.96 9.43 14.26
CA PRO A 319 -9.17 8.22 14.44
C PRO A 319 -9.39 7.61 15.83
N GLY A 320 -9.63 6.29 15.88
CA GLY A 320 -9.85 5.54 17.11
C GLY A 320 -11.28 5.63 17.67
N ASN A 321 -12.13 6.52 17.17
CA ASN A 321 -13.51 6.65 17.65
C ASN A 321 -14.42 5.58 17.02
N VAL A 322 -14.39 4.39 17.61
CA VAL A 322 -15.15 3.21 17.16
C VAL A 322 -16.66 3.44 17.14
N GLY A 323 -17.20 4.16 18.15
CA GLY A 323 -18.62 4.45 18.25
C GLY A 323 -19.10 5.36 17.11
N LYS A 324 -18.42 6.49 16.88
CA LYS A 324 -18.74 7.39 15.75
C LYS A 324 -18.56 6.68 14.40
N PHE A 325 -17.58 5.77 14.29
CA PHE A 325 -17.37 4.99 13.06
C PHE A 325 -18.57 4.07 12.79
N ALA A 326 -19.04 3.33 13.80
CA ALA A 326 -20.24 2.49 13.70
C ALA A 326 -21.47 3.30 13.33
N GLN A 327 -21.70 4.46 13.97
CA GLN A 327 -22.79 5.37 13.64
C GLN A 327 -22.76 5.86 12.19
N ALA A 328 -21.55 6.20 11.67
CA ALA A 328 -21.40 6.59 10.28
C ALA A 328 -21.72 5.44 9.31
N VAL A 329 -21.34 4.21 9.63
CA VAL A 329 -21.69 3.00 8.87
C VAL A 329 -23.19 2.79 8.89
N ILE A 330 -23.84 2.81 10.07
CA ILE A 330 -25.28 2.62 10.24
C ILE A 330 -26.06 3.64 9.40
N ARG A 331 -25.71 4.92 9.50
CA ARG A 331 -26.34 6.01 8.71
C ARG A 331 -26.21 5.82 7.19
N LEU A 332 -25.10 5.23 6.74
CA LEU A 332 -24.89 5.01 5.31
C LEU A 332 -25.43 3.66 4.82
N LEU A 333 -25.83 2.76 5.68
CA LEU A 333 -26.53 1.52 5.30
C LEU A 333 -28.06 1.70 5.18
N GLY A 334 -28.61 2.49 6.08
CA GLY A 334 -30.04 2.90 6.04
C GLY A 334 -30.26 4.08 5.14
#